data_7bd46e0be53d9ec45ac538740f0bfd50
#
_entry.id   7bd46e0be53d9ec45ac538740f0bfd50
#
_cell.length_a   1.000
_cell.length_b   1.000
_cell.length_c   1.000
_cell.angle_alpha   90.00
_cell.angle_beta   90.00
_cell.angle_gamma   90.00
#
_symmetry.space_group_name_H-M   'P 1'
#
loop_
_entity.id
_entity.type
_entity.pdbx_description
1 polymer ?
#
loop_
_entity_poly.entity_id
_entity_poly.type
_entity_poly.pdbx_seq_one_letter_code
_entity_poly.pdbx_strand_id
1 'polypeptide(L)'
;QIAANFINDLFDFLKGTDRTDRLGPERACAQGWITPGAMKVGIGVIVILSCISGLGLLYTSWGELPHGGWELIVLGVFCVIFAFLYTTVLSYQGWGDLLVLIFFGFVPVGGTYYVQAYTFTPNVIIASLISGLVIDTLLVVNNYRDRDQDALSGKRTLIVRFGEPFGRYLYLWLGIIATLLSFWFAQG
;
A
#
# COMPACT_ATOMS: atom_id res chain seq x y z
N GLN A 1 -0.09 -7.35 0.23
CA GLN A 1 -1.26 -6.63 -0.32
C GLN A 1 -2.58 -7.33 0.04
N ILE A 2 -2.75 -8.64 -0.21
CA ILE A 2 -3.99 -9.38 0.14
C ILE A 2 -4.30 -9.24 1.63
N ALA A 3 -3.31 -9.46 2.51
CA ALA A 3 -3.47 -9.27 3.94
C ALA A 3 -3.92 -7.84 4.30
N ALA A 4 -3.31 -6.82 3.70
CA ALA A 4 -3.68 -5.43 3.93
C ALA A 4 -5.14 -5.14 3.51
N ASN A 5 -5.61 -5.70 2.39
CA ASN A 5 -6.99 -5.58 1.97
C ASN A 5 -7.96 -6.26 2.94
N PHE A 6 -7.63 -7.46 3.43
CA PHE A 6 -8.45 -8.15 4.43
C PHE A 6 -8.48 -7.42 5.77
N ILE A 7 -7.34 -6.88 6.19
CA ILE A 7 -7.23 -6.05 7.40
C ILE A 7 -8.10 -4.80 7.25
N ASN A 8 -8.05 -4.14 6.09
CA ASN A 8 -8.84 -2.96 5.81
C ASN A 8 -10.35 -3.27 5.85
N ASP A 9 -10.81 -4.34 5.18
CA ASP A 9 -12.20 -4.78 5.21
C ASP A 9 -12.68 -5.05 6.64
N LEU A 10 -11.90 -5.82 7.41
CA LEU A 10 -12.24 -6.14 8.80
C LEU A 10 -12.30 -4.92 9.71
N PHE A 11 -11.27 -4.07 9.68
CA PHE A 11 -11.17 -2.93 10.61
C PHE A 11 -12.15 -1.80 10.27
N ASP A 12 -12.39 -1.54 8.99
CA ASP A 12 -13.38 -0.56 8.57
C ASP A 12 -14.80 -1.02 8.95
N PHE A 13 -15.10 -2.33 8.82
CA PHE A 13 -16.34 -2.92 9.32
C PHE A 13 -16.46 -2.78 10.85
N LEU A 14 -15.42 -3.14 11.62
CA LEU A 14 -15.44 -3.06 13.08
C LEU A 14 -15.56 -1.63 13.61
N LYS A 15 -15.05 -0.66 12.87
CA LYS A 15 -15.16 0.77 13.18
C LYS A 15 -16.49 1.39 12.73
N GLY A 16 -17.30 0.63 11.96
CA GLY A 16 -18.56 1.13 11.40
C GLY A 16 -18.37 2.20 10.32
N THR A 17 -17.21 2.24 9.67
CA THR A 17 -16.91 3.17 8.57
C THR A 17 -17.44 2.67 7.24
N ASP A 18 -17.62 1.35 7.09
CA ASP A 18 -18.24 0.73 5.91
C ASP A 18 -19.77 0.73 6.05
N ARG A 19 -20.38 1.82 5.59
CA ARG A 19 -21.85 1.99 5.60
C ARG A 19 -22.47 1.37 4.33
N THR A 20 -23.77 1.11 4.41
CA THR A 20 -24.57 0.56 3.27
C THR A 20 -24.71 1.53 2.11
N ASP A 21 -24.53 2.85 2.36
CA ASP A 21 -24.57 3.92 1.37
C ASP A 21 -23.19 4.25 0.74
N ARG A 22 -22.21 3.35 0.90
CA ARG A 22 -20.86 3.52 0.38
C ARG A 22 -20.86 3.57 -1.17
N LEU A 23 -20.13 4.55 -1.74
CA LEU A 23 -19.98 4.72 -3.19
C LEU A 23 -18.94 3.75 -3.80
N GLY A 24 -18.08 3.15 -2.96
CA GLY A 24 -17.01 2.21 -3.39
C GLY A 24 -17.49 0.77 -3.54
N PRO A 25 -16.59 -0.15 -3.95
CA PRO A 25 -16.91 -1.56 -4.06
C PRO A 25 -17.44 -2.13 -2.75
N GLU A 26 -18.34 -3.09 -2.84
CA GLU A 26 -18.89 -3.79 -1.69
C GLU A 26 -17.78 -4.48 -0.88
N ARG A 27 -17.93 -4.47 0.44
CA ARG A 27 -16.99 -5.07 1.39
C ARG A 27 -17.57 -6.36 1.95
N ALA A 28 -16.78 -7.42 1.96
CA ALA A 28 -17.24 -8.76 2.32
C ALA A 28 -17.77 -8.84 3.76
N CYS A 29 -17.13 -8.18 4.72
CA CYS A 29 -17.62 -8.13 6.10
C CYS A 29 -18.89 -7.28 6.23
N ALA A 30 -18.96 -6.14 5.55
CA ALA A 30 -20.13 -5.23 5.62
C ALA A 30 -21.38 -5.87 4.97
N GLN A 31 -21.21 -6.63 3.90
CA GLN A 31 -22.28 -7.37 3.24
C GLN A 31 -22.67 -8.69 3.95
N GLY A 32 -21.92 -9.07 4.99
CA GLY A 32 -22.17 -10.32 5.70
C GLY A 32 -21.75 -11.58 4.91
N TRP A 33 -21.01 -11.43 3.81
CA TRP A 33 -20.52 -12.59 3.03
C TRP A 33 -19.47 -13.39 3.79
N ILE A 34 -18.69 -12.71 4.62
CA ILE A 34 -17.66 -13.33 5.47
C ILE A 34 -17.82 -12.78 6.89
N THR A 35 -17.86 -13.68 7.87
CA THR A 35 -17.89 -13.27 9.28
C THR A 35 -16.56 -12.64 9.71
N PRO A 36 -16.56 -11.68 10.66
CA PRO A 36 -15.32 -11.11 11.21
C PRO A 36 -14.36 -12.18 11.75
N GLY A 37 -14.90 -13.28 12.30
CA GLY A 37 -14.09 -14.42 12.76
C GLY A 37 -13.36 -15.12 11.62
N ALA A 38 -14.07 -15.43 10.52
CA ALA A 38 -13.49 -16.04 9.33
C ALA A 38 -12.47 -15.11 8.67
N MET A 39 -12.75 -13.79 8.63
CA MET A 39 -11.80 -12.79 8.10
C MET A 39 -10.50 -12.75 8.92
N LYS A 40 -10.56 -12.82 10.26
CA LYS A 40 -9.35 -12.91 11.11
C LYS A 40 -8.52 -14.15 10.80
N VAL A 41 -9.17 -15.31 10.61
CA VAL A 41 -8.47 -16.53 10.21
C VAL A 41 -7.82 -16.35 8.83
N GLY A 42 -8.56 -15.79 7.86
CA GLY A 42 -8.02 -15.49 6.53
C GLY A 42 -6.79 -14.58 6.57
N ILE A 43 -6.81 -13.53 7.39
CA ILE A 43 -5.64 -12.65 7.61
C ILE A 43 -4.46 -13.46 8.15
N GLY A 44 -4.69 -14.30 9.18
CA GLY A 44 -3.65 -15.14 9.75
C GLY A 44 -3.02 -16.08 8.71
N VAL A 45 -3.85 -16.76 7.92
CA VAL A 45 -3.39 -17.67 6.85
C VAL A 45 -2.54 -16.91 5.82
N ILE A 46 -3.00 -15.77 5.33
CA ILE A 46 -2.26 -14.98 4.32
C ILE A 46 -0.95 -14.43 4.89
N VAL A 47 -0.93 -13.98 6.14
CA VAL A 47 0.31 -13.52 6.80
C VAL A 47 1.31 -14.68 6.92
N ILE A 48 0.86 -15.88 7.35
CA ILE A 48 1.73 -17.07 7.44
C ILE A 48 2.28 -17.44 6.07
N LEU A 49 1.45 -17.50 5.03
CA LEU A 49 1.89 -17.78 3.66
C LEU A 49 2.90 -16.75 3.15
N SER A 50 2.68 -15.47 3.47
CA SER A 50 3.62 -14.39 3.13
C SER A 50 4.97 -14.58 3.84
N CYS A 51 4.96 -14.95 5.12
CA CYS A 51 6.17 -15.23 5.88
C CYS A 51 6.91 -16.46 5.31
N ILE A 52 6.21 -17.55 4.97
CA ILE A 52 6.80 -18.73 4.34
C ILE A 52 7.45 -18.37 3.01
N SER A 53 6.77 -17.58 2.17
CA SER A 53 7.33 -17.11 0.89
C SER A 53 8.57 -16.22 1.11
N GLY A 54 8.52 -15.32 2.10
CA GLY A 54 9.65 -14.46 2.47
C GLY A 54 10.85 -15.26 3.01
N LEU A 55 10.62 -16.29 3.82
CA LEU A 55 11.66 -17.21 4.29
C LEU A 55 12.25 -18.02 3.15
N GLY A 56 11.42 -18.46 2.18
CA GLY A 56 11.91 -19.12 0.97
C GLY A 56 12.84 -18.22 0.15
N LEU A 57 12.47 -16.95 -0.02
CA LEU A 57 13.31 -15.96 -0.69
C LEU A 57 14.61 -15.72 0.08
N LEU A 58 14.53 -15.57 1.40
CA LEU A 58 15.70 -15.41 2.26
C LEU A 58 16.64 -16.61 2.14
N TYR A 59 16.11 -17.83 2.15
CA TYR A 59 16.89 -19.05 2.01
C TYR A 59 17.66 -19.11 0.68
N THR A 60 17.01 -18.76 -0.43
CA THR A 60 17.65 -18.77 -1.76
C THR A 60 18.67 -17.65 -1.95
N SER A 61 18.54 -16.54 -1.23
CA SER A 61 19.46 -15.39 -1.30
C SER A 61 20.49 -15.35 -0.15
N TRP A 62 20.46 -16.33 0.73
CA TRP A 62 21.34 -16.36 1.91
C TRP A 62 22.80 -16.47 1.50
N GLY A 63 23.62 -15.56 2.00
CA GLY A 63 25.04 -15.50 1.67
C GLY A 63 25.40 -14.68 0.43
N GLU A 64 24.43 -14.41 -0.45
CA GLU A 64 24.62 -13.55 -1.62
C GLU A 64 24.33 -12.07 -1.30
N LEU A 65 23.51 -11.83 -0.29
CA LEU A 65 23.12 -10.48 0.12
C LEU A 65 24.23 -9.78 0.90
N PRO A 66 24.46 -8.47 0.64
CA PRO A 66 25.56 -7.70 1.23
C PRO A 66 25.62 -7.72 2.76
N HIS A 67 24.45 -7.80 3.42
CA HIS A 67 24.33 -7.82 4.87
C HIS A 67 23.85 -9.18 5.43
N GLY A 68 24.11 -10.28 4.69
CA GLY A 68 23.78 -11.63 5.13
C GLY A 68 22.28 -11.89 5.29
N GLY A 69 21.41 -11.17 4.57
CA GLY A 69 19.97 -11.38 4.57
C GLY A 69 19.19 -10.62 5.66
N TRP A 70 19.84 -9.95 6.60
CA TRP A 70 19.17 -9.17 7.64
C TRP A 70 18.27 -8.09 7.07
N GLU A 71 18.65 -7.48 5.97
CA GLU A 71 17.86 -6.47 5.25
C GLU A 71 16.49 -7.00 4.80
N LEU A 72 16.40 -8.25 4.36
CA LEU A 72 15.11 -8.87 3.99
C LEU A 72 14.25 -9.19 5.22
N ILE A 73 14.89 -9.62 6.31
CA ILE A 73 14.18 -9.85 7.57
C ILE A 73 13.56 -8.56 8.08
N VAL A 74 14.36 -7.48 8.14
CA VAL A 74 13.89 -6.15 8.57
C VAL A 74 12.77 -5.66 7.66
N LEU A 75 12.94 -5.78 6.33
CA LEU A 75 11.93 -5.39 5.36
C LEU A 75 10.64 -6.20 5.55
N GLY A 76 10.72 -7.52 5.74
CA GLY A 76 9.56 -8.39 5.95
C GLY A 76 8.79 -8.03 7.23
N VAL A 77 9.49 -7.83 8.35
CA VAL A 77 8.90 -7.39 9.62
C VAL A 77 8.22 -6.03 9.44
N PHE A 78 8.90 -5.09 8.77
CA PHE A 78 8.36 -3.77 8.47
C PHE A 78 7.07 -3.87 7.63
N CYS A 79 7.05 -4.68 6.57
CA CYS A 79 5.86 -4.90 5.75
C CYS A 79 4.68 -5.44 6.55
N VAL A 80 4.90 -6.42 7.45
CA VAL A 80 3.84 -6.98 8.29
C VAL A 80 3.30 -5.93 9.26
N ILE A 81 4.17 -5.22 9.98
CA ILE A 81 3.78 -4.17 10.92
C ILE A 81 2.95 -3.08 10.20
N PHE A 82 3.44 -2.61 9.06
CA PHE A 82 2.77 -1.53 8.34
C PHE A 82 1.48 -1.97 7.64
N ALA A 83 1.30 -3.25 7.31
CA ALA A 83 0.02 -3.76 6.82
C ALA A 83 -1.10 -3.53 7.86
N PHE A 84 -0.82 -3.68 9.15
CA PHE A 84 -1.77 -3.38 10.23
C PHE A 84 -1.82 -1.89 10.54
N LEU A 85 -0.67 -1.24 10.70
CA LEU A 85 -0.58 0.15 11.12
C LEU A 85 -1.18 1.12 10.09
N TYR A 86 -1.06 0.81 8.81
CA TYR A 86 -1.68 1.54 7.72
C TYR A 86 -3.19 1.69 7.95
N THR A 87 -3.88 0.56 8.10
CA THR A 87 -5.35 0.54 8.22
C THR A 87 -5.84 1.09 9.56
N THR A 88 -5.11 0.82 10.65
CA THR A 88 -5.59 1.15 11.99
C THR A 88 -5.36 2.61 12.36
N VAL A 89 -4.26 3.21 11.90
CA VAL A 89 -3.80 4.54 12.34
C VAL A 89 -3.45 5.45 11.17
N LEU A 90 -2.53 5.03 10.30
CA LEU A 90 -1.86 5.95 9.37
C LEU A 90 -2.78 6.46 8.26
N SER A 91 -3.70 5.61 7.74
CA SER A 91 -4.70 6.03 6.76
C SER A 91 -5.64 7.10 7.33
N TYR A 92 -5.96 7.04 8.63
CA TYR A 92 -6.78 8.03 9.31
C TYR A 92 -6.05 9.36 9.53
N GLN A 93 -4.72 9.36 9.51
CA GLN A 93 -3.89 10.55 9.71
C GLN A 93 -3.42 11.19 8.39
N GLY A 94 -3.81 10.67 7.23
CA GLY A 94 -3.44 11.22 5.92
C GLY A 94 -2.03 10.85 5.45
N TRP A 95 -1.43 9.78 6.00
CA TRP A 95 -0.14 9.25 5.54
C TRP A 95 -0.26 8.27 4.37
N GLY A 96 -1.48 8.05 3.87
CA GLY A 96 -1.77 7.05 2.83
C GLY A 96 -0.92 7.22 1.59
N ASP A 97 -0.85 8.42 1.04
CA ASP A 97 -0.13 8.73 -0.21
C ASP A 97 1.37 8.42 -0.07
N LEU A 98 2.02 8.84 1.03
CA LEU A 98 3.42 8.50 1.28
C LEU A 98 3.65 6.99 1.41
N LEU A 99 2.74 6.29 2.10
CA LEU A 99 2.85 4.85 2.29
C LEU A 99 2.64 4.08 0.99
N VAL A 100 1.79 4.56 0.09
CA VAL A 100 1.66 3.99 -1.25
C VAL A 100 2.97 4.12 -2.03
N LEU A 101 3.65 5.27 -2.01
CA LEU A 101 4.96 5.40 -2.64
C LEU A 101 5.97 4.38 -2.12
N ILE A 102 5.99 4.13 -0.81
CA ILE A 102 6.91 3.17 -0.20
C ILE A 102 6.50 1.73 -0.53
N PHE A 103 5.26 1.32 -0.21
CA PHE A 103 4.84 -0.07 -0.24
C PHE A 103 4.37 -0.57 -1.60
N PHE A 104 4.11 0.32 -2.56
CA PHE A 104 3.73 -0.03 -3.94
C PHE A 104 4.76 0.47 -4.98
N GLY A 105 5.70 1.31 -4.56
CA GLY A 105 6.85 1.73 -5.36
C GLY A 105 8.13 1.03 -4.92
N PHE A 106 8.73 1.53 -3.83
CA PHE A 106 10.07 1.11 -3.42
C PHE A 106 10.15 -0.35 -2.97
N VAL A 107 9.21 -0.84 -2.19
CA VAL A 107 9.23 -2.22 -1.69
C VAL A 107 9.10 -3.24 -2.83
N PRO A 108 8.08 -3.19 -3.71
CA PRO A 108 7.95 -4.20 -4.76
C PRO A 108 8.98 -4.03 -5.87
N VAL A 109 9.22 -2.84 -6.38
CA VAL A 109 10.15 -2.63 -7.51
C VAL A 109 11.59 -2.70 -7.02
N GLY A 110 11.94 -1.87 -6.02
CA GLY A 110 13.28 -1.82 -5.46
C GLY A 110 13.69 -3.11 -4.77
N GLY A 111 12.79 -3.69 -3.96
CA GLY A 111 13.04 -4.95 -3.27
C GLY A 111 13.21 -6.12 -4.25
N THR A 112 12.37 -6.22 -5.29
CA THR A 112 12.51 -7.27 -6.32
C THR A 112 13.82 -7.17 -7.09
N TYR A 113 14.24 -5.95 -7.44
CA TYR A 113 15.52 -5.74 -8.08
C TYR A 113 16.68 -6.08 -7.14
N TYR A 114 16.62 -5.63 -5.89
CA TYR A 114 17.67 -5.83 -4.91
C TYR A 114 17.97 -7.30 -4.64
N VAL A 115 16.97 -8.15 -4.52
CA VAL A 115 17.18 -9.59 -4.29
C VAL A 115 17.76 -10.33 -5.48
N GLN A 116 17.75 -9.72 -6.67
CA GLN A 116 18.32 -10.31 -7.89
C GLN A 116 19.69 -9.73 -8.25
N ALA A 117 19.90 -8.44 -8.00
CA ALA A 117 21.09 -7.71 -8.40
C ALA A 117 22.05 -7.38 -7.24
N TYR A 118 21.60 -7.55 -6.00
CA TYR A 118 22.33 -7.24 -4.75
C TYR A 118 22.83 -5.79 -4.64
N THR A 119 22.23 -4.91 -5.41
CA THR A 119 22.59 -3.49 -5.48
C THR A 119 21.37 -2.62 -5.72
N PHE A 120 21.53 -1.32 -5.53
CA PHE A 120 20.51 -0.31 -5.84
C PHE A 120 21.09 0.68 -6.83
N THR A 121 20.42 0.86 -7.97
CA THR A 121 20.84 1.83 -8.99
C THR A 121 19.91 3.04 -9.03
N PRO A 122 20.36 4.20 -9.53
CA PRO A 122 19.47 5.35 -9.73
C PRO A 122 18.24 5.02 -10.58
N ASN A 123 18.39 4.17 -11.60
CA ASN A 123 17.29 3.75 -12.46
C ASN A 123 16.22 2.97 -11.69
N VAL A 124 16.60 2.15 -10.71
CA VAL A 124 15.65 1.42 -9.86
C VAL A 124 14.87 2.38 -8.94
N ILE A 125 15.53 3.43 -8.45
CA ILE A 125 14.87 4.48 -7.66
C ILE A 125 13.80 5.17 -8.50
N ILE A 126 14.12 5.52 -9.75
CA ILE A 126 13.18 6.16 -10.68
C ILE A 126 12.02 5.22 -11.02
N ALA A 127 12.30 3.96 -11.35
CA ALA A 127 11.28 2.95 -11.62
C ALA A 127 10.34 2.75 -10.40
N SER A 128 10.91 2.74 -9.18
CA SER A 128 10.14 2.67 -7.95
C SER A 128 9.23 3.88 -7.76
N LEU A 129 9.74 5.08 -8.02
CA LEU A 129 8.94 6.31 -7.97
C LEU A 129 7.81 6.29 -8.99
N ILE A 130 8.10 5.92 -10.25
CA ILE A 130 7.08 5.81 -11.29
C ILE A 130 5.96 4.87 -10.86
N SER A 131 6.30 3.66 -10.40
CA SER A 131 5.33 2.68 -9.93
C SER A 131 4.48 3.24 -8.79
N GLY A 132 5.12 3.81 -7.77
CA GLY A 132 4.44 4.39 -6.62
C GLY A 132 3.49 5.53 -7.00
N LEU A 133 3.95 6.48 -7.83
CA LEU A 133 3.14 7.62 -8.29
C LEU A 133 1.92 7.16 -9.11
N VAL A 134 2.09 6.18 -9.99
CA VAL A 134 0.97 5.63 -10.79
C VAL A 134 -0.06 4.97 -9.88
N ILE A 135 0.37 4.17 -8.91
CA ILE A 135 -0.55 3.51 -7.98
C ILE A 135 -1.21 4.52 -7.04
N ASP A 136 -0.50 5.59 -6.67
CA ASP A 136 -1.05 6.65 -5.84
C ASP A 136 -2.20 7.40 -6.51
N THR A 137 -2.22 7.51 -7.85
CA THR A 137 -3.38 8.06 -8.56
C THR A 137 -4.67 7.30 -8.24
N LEU A 138 -4.60 5.97 -8.06
CA LEU A 138 -5.73 5.14 -7.66
C LEU A 138 -6.18 5.44 -6.22
N LEU A 139 -5.22 5.63 -5.29
CA LEU A 139 -5.54 6.04 -3.91
C LEU A 139 -6.21 7.41 -3.89
N VAL A 140 -5.70 8.38 -4.66
CA VAL A 140 -6.27 9.72 -4.76
C VAL A 140 -7.71 9.66 -5.29
N VAL A 141 -7.99 8.86 -6.33
CA VAL A 141 -9.37 8.67 -6.84
C VAL A 141 -10.29 8.07 -5.78
N ASN A 142 -9.82 7.07 -5.03
CA ASN A 142 -10.60 6.47 -3.95
C ASN A 142 -10.88 7.49 -2.84
N ASN A 143 -9.86 8.21 -2.36
CA ASN A 143 -10.00 9.24 -1.33
C ASN A 143 -10.88 10.41 -1.81
N TYR A 144 -10.84 10.74 -3.11
CA TYR A 144 -11.69 11.77 -3.71
C TYR A 144 -13.16 11.34 -3.73
N ARG A 145 -13.43 10.10 -4.14
CA ARG A 145 -14.79 9.54 -4.15
C ARG A 145 -15.38 9.48 -2.75
N ASP A 146 -14.59 8.99 -1.79
CA ASP A 146 -15.05 8.64 -0.45
C ASP A 146 -14.89 9.80 0.56
N ARG A 147 -14.46 11.00 0.13
CA ARG A 147 -14.09 12.15 0.98
C ARG A 147 -15.13 12.56 2.02
N ASP A 148 -16.40 12.56 1.64
CA ASP A 148 -17.49 12.99 2.52
C ASP A 148 -17.72 11.94 3.62
N GLN A 149 -17.64 10.65 3.27
CA GLN A 149 -17.74 9.54 4.22
C GLN A 149 -16.50 9.43 5.09
N ASP A 150 -15.32 9.65 4.53
CA ASP A 150 -14.05 9.72 5.26
C ASP A 150 -14.09 10.82 6.32
N ALA A 151 -14.59 12.01 5.97
CA ALA A 151 -14.74 13.12 6.91
C ALA A 151 -15.69 12.77 8.08
N LEU A 152 -16.83 12.13 7.78
CA LEU A 152 -17.80 11.69 8.80
C LEU A 152 -17.23 10.61 9.73
N SER A 153 -16.36 9.75 9.23
CA SER A 153 -15.69 8.69 10.00
C SER A 153 -14.44 9.17 10.75
N GLY A 154 -14.10 10.45 10.64
CA GLY A 154 -12.92 11.05 11.27
C GLY A 154 -11.59 10.76 10.55
N LYS A 155 -11.63 10.18 9.35
CA LYS A 155 -10.47 9.92 8.52
C LYS A 155 -10.01 11.23 7.86
N ARG A 156 -8.75 11.58 8.04
CA ARG A 156 -8.17 12.86 7.60
C ARG A 156 -7.22 12.66 6.42
N THR A 157 -7.73 12.13 5.31
CA THR A 157 -6.95 12.03 4.06
C THR A 157 -6.53 13.41 3.56
N LEU A 158 -5.55 13.48 2.65
CA LEU A 158 -5.12 14.77 2.08
C LEU A 158 -6.29 15.52 1.44
N ILE A 159 -7.23 14.81 0.82
CA ILE A 159 -8.38 15.42 0.18
C ILE A 159 -9.38 15.96 1.20
N VAL A 160 -9.61 15.25 2.31
CA VAL A 160 -10.43 15.75 3.42
C VAL A 160 -9.82 17.00 4.05
N ARG A 161 -8.48 17.07 4.13
CA ARG A 161 -7.78 18.22 4.73
C ARG A 161 -7.72 19.45 3.83
N PHE A 162 -7.44 19.26 2.55
CA PHE A 162 -7.13 20.35 1.62
C PHE A 162 -8.24 20.62 0.60
N GLY A 163 -9.30 19.79 0.62
CA GLY A 163 -10.48 19.96 -0.21
C GLY A 163 -10.40 19.34 -1.60
N GLU A 164 -11.52 19.38 -2.27
CA GLU A 164 -11.76 18.78 -3.59
C GLU A 164 -10.82 19.32 -4.70
N PRO A 165 -10.58 20.65 -4.81
CA PRO A 165 -9.66 21.17 -5.82
C PRO A 165 -8.24 20.63 -5.66
N PHE A 166 -7.76 20.48 -4.42
CA PHE A 166 -6.45 19.89 -4.15
C PHE A 166 -6.37 18.44 -4.66
N GLY A 167 -7.41 17.63 -4.44
CA GLY A 167 -7.44 16.25 -4.92
C GLY A 167 -7.34 16.15 -6.44
N ARG A 168 -8.01 17.05 -7.18
CA ARG A 168 -7.92 17.12 -8.65
C ARG A 168 -6.50 17.47 -9.12
N TYR A 169 -5.87 18.46 -8.50
CA TYR A 169 -4.49 18.85 -8.82
C TYR A 169 -3.50 17.76 -8.45
N LEU A 170 -3.66 17.13 -7.29
CA LEU A 170 -2.81 16.02 -6.86
C LEU A 170 -2.84 14.88 -7.88
N TYR A 171 -4.05 14.43 -8.28
CA TYR A 171 -4.21 13.41 -9.31
C TYR A 171 -3.48 13.76 -10.62
N LEU A 172 -3.69 15.00 -11.10
CA LEU A 172 -3.08 15.48 -12.35
C LEU A 172 -1.55 15.50 -12.25
N TRP A 173 -1.01 16.05 -11.16
CA TRP A 173 0.44 16.17 -10.99
C TRP A 173 1.13 14.82 -10.79
N LEU A 174 0.51 13.87 -10.09
CA LEU A 174 1.04 12.51 -9.99
C LEU A 174 1.18 11.87 -11.37
N GLY A 175 0.15 11.99 -12.23
CA GLY A 175 0.20 11.47 -13.59
C GLY A 175 1.25 12.16 -14.47
N ILE A 176 1.34 13.49 -14.41
CA ILE A 176 2.34 14.27 -15.17
C ILE A 176 3.75 13.87 -14.73
N ILE A 177 4.04 13.87 -13.42
CA ILE A 177 5.37 13.55 -12.90
C ILE A 177 5.75 12.10 -13.27
N ALA A 178 4.82 11.14 -13.10
CA ALA A 178 5.08 9.75 -13.49
C ALA A 178 5.40 9.63 -14.98
N THR A 179 4.69 10.36 -15.84
CA THR A 179 4.93 10.36 -17.30
C THR A 179 6.28 10.97 -17.64
N LEU A 180 6.64 12.10 -17.05
CA LEU A 180 7.94 12.75 -17.28
C LEU A 180 9.11 11.87 -16.81
N LEU A 181 8.97 11.24 -15.64
CA LEU A 181 9.97 10.30 -15.13
C LEU A 181 10.09 9.06 -16.05
N SER A 182 8.97 8.54 -16.57
CA SER A 182 8.98 7.42 -17.52
C SER A 182 9.69 7.78 -18.81
N PHE A 183 9.45 8.99 -19.33
CA PHE A 183 10.14 9.47 -20.53
C PHE A 183 11.65 9.62 -20.28
N TRP A 184 12.05 10.16 -19.15
CA TRP A 184 13.47 10.27 -18.80
C TRP A 184 14.12 8.89 -18.56
N PHE A 185 13.43 7.98 -17.90
CA PHE A 185 13.88 6.60 -17.69
C PHE A 185 14.12 5.85 -19.01
N ALA A 186 13.30 6.10 -20.04
CA ALA A 186 13.42 5.46 -21.34
C ALA A 186 14.61 5.96 -22.19
N GLN A 187 15.25 7.06 -21.78
CA GLN A 187 16.39 7.63 -22.51
C GLN A 187 17.76 7.23 -21.91
N GLY A 188 17.78 6.69 -20.70
CA GLY A 188 19.00 6.28 -19.97
C GLY A 188 19.15 4.78 -19.92
#